data_76d3ac7194bcc01966799dd4040cd377
#
_entry.id   76d3ac7194bcc01966799dd4040cd377
#
_cell.length_a   1.000
_cell.length_b   1.000
_cell.length_c   1.000
_cell.angle_alpha   90.00
_cell.angle_beta   90.00
_cell.angle_gamma   90.00
#
_symmetry.space_group_name_H-M   'P 1'
#
loop_
_entity.id
_entity.type
_entity.pdbx_description
1 polymer ?
#
loop_
_entity_poly.entity_id
_entity_poly.type
_entity_poly.pdbx_seq_one_letter_code
_entity_poly.pdbx_strand_id
1 'polypeptide(L)'
;MGNFKETMTISMLAIFSLFISCQGQQSDTSKPNVILIMADDIGFECLSINGSTSYKTPVLDSLARNGVNFTKAISQPLCTPSRVKIMTGKFNYKNYDYFTYLNPKEKTFGNLFQENGYKTAIVGKWQLNGIAHQLEGYDDNTRPYHFGFDEYSLWQLTKVKSFGERFANPLIEQNGKALPRDENAYGPDVVSDYAVDFIKRNKDHAFFLYYPMLLVHSPFVPTPDSPEWQTPEIRSKQDNRFFVDMVHYMDKLIGKIVNTLKEEGIADNTLIMFVGDNGTKNTLVSQTKEGAVRGAKGNTITHGNHVPMVAHWPRQIKNPKTYNGLINFSDFYATFSDILGVPHKTDGLSMMEALSGKETLDREIVTTYYDPMWSPSVTQYRNVFSQSDRYKLYKDGRFIDMKNDILEIQPLNDKDLNEDQKIAKAKLASELATFPSLPESSFVRGKNN
;
A
#
# COMPACT_ATOMS: atom_id res chain seq x y z
N MET A 1 101.58 10.50 14.42
CA MET A 1 100.97 9.24 13.99
C MET A 1 99.83 8.95 14.95
N GLY A 2 98.61 9.00 14.51
CA GLY A 2 97.43 8.72 15.32
C GLY A 2 96.21 9.30 14.66
N ASN A 3 95.49 8.45 13.95
CA ASN A 3 94.28 8.81 13.22
C ASN A 3 93.13 8.96 14.18
N PHE A 4 92.45 10.13 14.14
CA PHE A 4 91.11 10.37 14.68
C PHE A 4 90.09 9.99 13.60
N LYS A 5 89.21 9.03 13.94
CA LYS A 5 87.96 8.76 13.19
C LYS A 5 86.83 9.48 13.89
N GLU A 6 86.26 10.48 13.26
CA GLU A 6 85.00 11.05 13.65
C GLU A 6 83.84 10.16 13.22
N THR A 7 83.00 9.79 14.17
CA THR A 7 81.77 9.05 13.95
C THR A 7 80.62 10.05 13.86
N MET A 8 80.06 10.25 12.67
CA MET A 8 78.92 11.09 12.43
C MET A 8 77.62 10.30 12.69
N THR A 9 76.95 10.71 13.76
CA THR A 9 75.64 10.10 14.12
C THR A 9 74.54 10.87 13.36
N ILE A 10 73.87 10.17 12.42
CA ILE A 10 72.72 10.67 11.69
C ILE A 10 71.47 10.36 12.51
N SER A 11 70.88 11.41 13.08
CA SER A 11 69.52 11.32 13.72
C SER A 11 68.44 11.30 12.64
N MET A 12 67.81 10.18 12.46
CA MET A 12 66.68 9.99 11.56
C MET A 12 65.39 10.39 12.29
N LEU A 13 64.88 11.61 12.03
CA LEU A 13 63.54 12.03 12.48
C LEU A 13 62.49 11.27 11.68
N ALA A 14 61.81 10.30 12.31
CA ALA A 14 60.65 9.65 11.73
C ALA A 14 59.42 10.57 11.85
N ILE A 15 59.02 11.20 10.75
CA ILE A 15 57.73 11.92 10.66
C ILE A 15 56.63 10.87 10.48
N PHE A 16 55.91 10.59 11.58
CA PHE A 16 54.68 9.76 11.54
C PHE A 16 53.54 10.63 10.97
N SER A 17 53.32 10.59 9.66
CA SER A 17 52.16 11.16 9.02
C SER A 17 50.93 10.36 9.41
N LEU A 18 50.10 10.88 10.32
CA LEU A 18 48.76 10.37 10.57
C LEU A 18 47.88 10.60 9.32
N PHE A 19 47.76 9.63 8.45
CA PHE A 19 46.68 9.57 7.50
C PHE A 19 45.40 9.27 8.27
N ILE A 20 44.63 10.30 8.64
CA ILE A 20 43.21 10.14 9.00
C ILE A 20 42.51 9.73 7.70
N SER A 21 42.36 8.43 7.51
CA SER A 21 41.51 7.87 6.48
C SER A 21 40.08 8.26 6.83
N CYS A 22 39.61 9.38 6.26
CA CYS A 22 38.18 9.67 6.19
C CYS A 22 37.59 8.58 5.26
N GLN A 23 37.17 7.43 5.86
CA GLN A 23 36.31 6.48 5.16
C GLN A 23 35.01 7.23 4.89
N GLY A 24 34.96 7.93 3.76
CA GLY A 24 33.69 8.36 3.18
C GLY A 24 32.82 7.10 3.09
N GLN A 25 31.70 7.11 3.80
CA GLN A 25 30.70 6.08 3.73
C GLN A 25 30.28 6.01 2.24
N GLN A 26 30.78 5.00 1.53
CA GLN A 26 30.49 4.79 0.12
C GLN A 26 28.98 4.51 0.08
N SER A 27 28.21 5.43 -0.46
CA SER A 27 26.77 5.26 -0.63
C SER A 27 26.57 3.95 -1.39
N ASP A 28 25.84 2.98 -0.82
CA ASP A 28 25.50 1.72 -1.47
C ASP A 28 24.46 1.97 -2.57
N THR A 29 24.93 2.60 -3.66
CA THR A 29 24.09 2.97 -4.81
C THR A 29 23.65 1.74 -5.62
N SER A 30 24.02 0.54 -5.20
CA SER A 30 23.60 -0.71 -5.83
C SER A 30 22.17 -1.11 -5.43
N LYS A 31 21.80 -0.89 -4.18
CA LYS A 31 20.45 -1.19 -3.65
C LYS A 31 19.45 -0.12 -4.07
N PRO A 32 18.27 -0.49 -4.61
CA PRO A 32 17.25 0.50 -4.96
C PRO A 32 16.56 1.06 -3.72
N ASN A 33 16.14 2.31 -3.78
CA ASN A 33 15.12 2.80 -2.87
C ASN A 33 13.76 2.23 -3.25
N VAL A 34 12.90 2.00 -2.25
CA VAL A 34 11.55 1.49 -2.47
C VAL A 34 10.54 2.36 -1.76
N ILE A 35 9.56 2.85 -2.50
CA ILE A 35 8.42 3.61 -1.96
C ILE A 35 7.14 2.88 -2.33
N LEU A 36 6.40 2.43 -1.33
CA LEU A 36 5.05 1.89 -1.49
C LEU A 36 4.03 2.92 -1.03
N ILE A 37 3.25 3.45 -1.96
CA ILE A 37 2.16 4.39 -1.71
C ILE A 37 0.85 3.61 -1.79
N MET A 38 0.04 3.65 -0.72
CA MET A 38 -1.27 2.99 -0.68
C MET A 38 -2.35 4.02 -0.39
N ALA A 39 -3.20 4.30 -1.37
CA ALA A 39 -4.35 5.18 -1.17
C ALA A 39 -5.49 4.46 -0.47
N ASP A 40 -6.28 5.21 0.32
CA ASP A 40 -7.36 4.71 1.17
C ASP A 40 -8.71 4.88 0.47
N ASP A 41 -9.45 3.81 0.20
CA ASP A 41 -10.77 3.78 -0.44
C ASP A 41 -10.79 4.28 -1.90
N ILE A 42 -9.91 3.78 -2.74
CA ILE A 42 -9.86 4.12 -4.16
C ILE A 42 -9.95 2.89 -5.06
N GLY A 43 -11.00 2.80 -5.87
CA GLY A 43 -11.21 1.75 -6.85
C GLY A 43 -10.48 2.02 -8.17
N PHE A 44 -10.39 1.00 -9.01
CA PHE A 44 -9.73 1.03 -10.32
C PHE A 44 -10.24 2.17 -11.21
N GLU A 45 -11.53 2.46 -11.14
CA GLU A 45 -12.24 3.47 -11.92
C GLU A 45 -11.84 4.92 -11.60
N CYS A 46 -11.05 5.15 -10.56
CA CYS A 46 -10.72 6.51 -10.12
C CYS A 46 -9.49 7.11 -10.80
N LEU A 47 -8.69 6.34 -11.54
CA LEU A 47 -7.54 6.89 -12.25
C LEU A 47 -7.87 7.23 -13.71
N SER A 48 -7.39 8.39 -14.18
CA SER A 48 -7.60 8.80 -15.58
C SER A 48 -6.92 7.87 -16.58
N ILE A 49 -5.77 7.26 -16.25
CA ILE A 49 -5.12 6.24 -17.08
C ILE A 49 -5.99 4.99 -17.26
N ASN A 50 -6.85 4.68 -16.30
CA ASN A 50 -7.77 3.55 -16.31
C ASN A 50 -9.16 3.91 -16.89
N GLY A 51 -9.28 5.08 -17.49
CA GLY A 51 -10.49 5.50 -18.19
C GLY A 51 -11.43 6.41 -17.41
N SER A 52 -11.08 6.84 -16.18
CA SER A 52 -11.89 7.82 -15.45
C SER A 52 -12.10 9.09 -16.25
N THR A 53 -13.34 9.59 -16.26
CA THR A 53 -13.71 10.91 -16.77
C THR A 53 -14.14 11.87 -15.66
N SER A 54 -14.37 11.34 -14.45
CA SER A 54 -14.68 12.12 -13.25
C SER A 54 -13.46 12.76 -12.60
N TYR A 55 -12.28 12.12 -12.70
CA TYR A 55 -11.08 12.54 -11.97
C TYR A 55 -9.90 12.69 -12.91
N LYS A 56 -8.94 13.55 -12.50
CA LYS A 56 -7.68 13.76 -13.20
C LYS A 56 -6.52 13.39 -12.27
N THR A 57 -5.67 12.47 -12.74
CA THR A 57 -4.52 11.97 -11.98
C THR A 57 -3.24 12.03 -12.82
N PRO A 58 -2.82 13.26 -13.26
CA PRO A 58 -1.74 13.42 -14.24
C PRO A 58 -0.39 12.87 -13.78
N VAL A 59 -0.10 12.89 -12.47
CA VAL A 59 1.15 12.35 -11.92
C VAL A 59 1.13 10.82 -12.01
N LEU A 60 0.07 10.17 -11.52
CA LEU A 60 -0.09 8.72 -11.63
C LEU A 60 -0.15 8.25 -13.08
N ASP A 61 -0.80 9.00 -13.96
CA ASP A 61 -0.80 8.73 -15.40
C ASP A 61 0.61 8.79 -16.01
N SER A 62 1.43 9.75 -15.57
CA SER A 62 2.82 9.85 -16.00
C SER A 62 3.66 8.68 -15.50
N LEU A 63 3.51 8.30 -14.23
CA LEU A 63 4.20 7.12 -13.67
C LEU A 63 3.81 5.84 -14.41
N ALA A 64 2.51 5.68 -14.72
CA ALA A 64 1.98 4.52 -15.45
C ALA A 64 2.52 4.46 -16.89
N ARG A 65 2.52 5.58 -17.60
CA ARG A 65 3.02 5.66 -18.99
C ARG A 65 4.53 5.43 -19.11
N ASN A 66 5.30 5.73 -18.06
CA ASN A 66 6.75 5.54 -18.01
C ASN A 66 7.15 4.33 -17.14
N GLY A 67 6.20 3.47 -16.79
CA GLY A 67 6.37 2.32 -15.94
C GLY A 67 5.49 1.15 -16.33
N VAL A 68 4.85 0.52 -15.37
CA VAL A 68 3.88 -0.56 -15.57
C VAL A 68 2.54 -0.15 -14.97
N ASN A 69 1.49 -0.12 -15.81
CA ASN A 69 0.10 -0.02 -15.37
C ASN A 69 -0.49 -1.42 -15.21
N PHE A 70 -0.84 -1.83 -14.01
CA PHE A 70 -1.44 -3.13 -13.73
C PHE A 70 -2.96 -3.00 -13.77
N THR A 71 -3.60 -3.73 -14.69
CA THR A 71 -5.06 -3.61 -14.89
C THR A 71 -5.89 -4.52 -14.00
N LYS A 72 -5.28 -5.46 -13.28
CA LYS A 72 -5.99 -6.49 -12.51
C LYS A 72 -5.35 -6.76 -11.15
N ALA A 73 -5.18 -5.71 -10.36
CA ALA A 73 -4.76 -5.83 -8.97
C ALA A 73 -5.96 -6.09 -8.05
N ILE A 74 -5.89 -7.21 -7.32
CA ILE A 74 -6.98 -7.68 -6.46
C ILE A 74 -6.58 -7.54 -5.00
N SER A 75 -7.25 -6.60 -4.32
CA SER A 75 -7.14 -6.35 -2.89
C SER A 75 -8.09 -7.22 -2.06
N GLN A 76 -8.24 -6.90 -0.78
CA GLN A 76 -9.40 -7.28 0.01
C GLN A 76 -10.48 -6.20 -0.14
N PRO A 77 -11.77 -6.52 0.09
CA PRO A 77 -12.84 -5.53 0.00
C PRO A 77 -12.80 -4.41 1.05
N LEU A 78 -11.93 -4.52 2.06
CA LEU A 78 -11.85 -3.58 3.18
C LEU A 78 -10.39 -3.30 3.58
N CYS A 79 -10.14 -2.11 4.15
CA CYS A 79 -8.80 -1.59 4.41
C CYS A 79 -7.94 -2.44 5.35
N THR A 80 -8.40 -2.84 6.54
CA THR A 80 -7.56 -3.59 7.49
C THR A 80 -7.13 -4.95 6.93
N PRO A 81 -8.01 -5.82 6.41
CA PRO A 81 -7.58 -7.09 5.83
C PRO A 81 -6.64 -6.90 4.62
N SER A 82 -6.82 -5.84 3.81
CA SER A 82 -5.86 -5.49 2.75
C SER A 82 -4.49 -5.14 3.31
N ARG A 83 -4.44 -4.28 4.33
CA ARG A 83 -3.20 -3.81 4.96
C ARG A 83 -2.45 -4.94 5.64
N VAL A 84 -3.15 -5.83 6.37
CA VAL A 84 -2.53 -7.01 6.98
C VAL A 84 -1.97 -7.94 5.92
N LYS A 85 -2.71 -8.19 4.83
CA LYS A 85 -2.29 -9.08 3.73
C LYS A 85 -1.05 -8.54 3.00
N ILE A 86 -1.04 -7.27 2.61
CA ILE A 86 0.07 -6.69 1.87
C ILE A 86 1.35 -6.61 2.72
N MET A 87 1.22 -6.28 4.01
CA MET A 87 2.36 -6.17 4.92
C MET A 87 3.03 -7.50 5.22
N THR A 88 2.27 -8.59 5.26
CA THR A 88 2.77 -9.91 5.70
C THR A 88 2.98 -10.90 4.56
N GLY A 89 2.41 -10.64 3.37
CA GLY A 89 2.46 -11.55 2.22
C GLY A 89 1.66 -12.85 2.42
N LYS A 90 0.75 -12.92 3.39
CA LYS A 90 -0.02 -14.11 3.74
C LYS A 90 -1.51 -13.94 3.46
N PHE A 91 -2.21 -15.03 3.16
CA PHE A 91 -3.68 -15.02 3.08
C PHE A 91 -4.33 -14.76 4.45
N ASN A 92 -5.44 -14.02 4.45
CA ASN A 92 -6.05 -13.53 5.69
C ASN A 92 -6.58 -14.63 6.64
N TYR A 93 -6.83 -15.84 6.19
CA TYR A 93 -7.14 -16.94 7.12
C TYR A 93 -5.95 -17.40 7.98
N LYS A 94 -4.74 -16.92 7.68
CA LYS A 94 -3.50 -17.23 8.41
C LYS A 94 -3.04 -16.13 9.36
N ASN A 95 -3.43 -14.86 9.10
CA ASN A 95 -2.77 -13.69 9.69
C ASN A 95 -3.74 -12.59 10.15
N TYR A 96 -5.06 -12.76 9.98
CA TYR A 96 -6.03 -11.72 10.24
C TYR A 96 -6.98 -12.13 11.37
N ASP A 97 -6.91 -11.43 12.49
CA ASP A 97 -7.69 -11.73 13.69
C ASP A 97 -8.90 -10.80 13.83
N TYR A 98 -8.66 -9.46 13.79
CA TYR A 98 -9.69 -8.44 14.04
C TYR A 98 -9.50 -7.22 13.15
N PHE A 99 -10.59 -6.49 12.94
CA PHE A 99 -10.54 -5.19 12.28
C PHE A 99 -9.72 -4.20 13.14
N THR A 100 -8.86 -3.39 12.47
CA THR A 100 -7.89 -2.46 13.06
C THR A 100 -6.75 -3.10 13.85
N TYR A 101 -6.45 -4.37 13.62
CA TYR A 101 -5.39 -5.06 14.34
C TYR A 101 -4.42 -5.79 13.41
N LEU A 102 -3.14 -5.67 13.71
CA LEU A 102 -2.06 -6.50 13.17
C LEU A 102 -1.44 -7.28 14.33
N ASN A 103 -1.46 -8.61 14.25
CA ASN A 103 -0.93 -9.48 15.30
C ASN A 103 0.58 -9.26 15.46
N PRO A 104 1.10 -9.01 16.67
CA PRO A 104 2.53 -8.76 16.91
C PRO A 104 3.43 -9.98 16.62
N LYS A 105 2.86 -11.17 16.43
CA LYS A 105 3.62 -12.35 16.01
C LYS A 105 3.96 -12.35 14.52
N GLU A 106 3.33 -11.48 13.73
CA GLU A 106 3.56 -11.40 12.30
C GLU A 106 4.85 -10.62 11.98
N LYS A 107 5.58 -11.12 11.00
CA LYS A 107 6.66 -10.38 10.34
C LYS A 107 6.09 -9.62 9.15
N THR A 108 6.51 -8.38 8.97
CA THR A 108 6.06 -7.52 7.88
C THR A 108 7.19 -7.22 6.89
N PHE A 109 6.84 -6.64 5.77
CA PHE A 109 7.85 -6.11 4.84
C PHE A 109 8.72 -5.01 5.49
N GLY A 110 8.22 -4.28 6.51
CA GLY A 110 9.05 -3.35 7.29
C GLY A 110 10.21 -4.07 7.96
N ASN A 111 9.94 -5.19 8.68
CA ASN A 111 10.99 -6.03 9.26
C ASN A 111 11.93 -6.56 8.16
N LEU A 112 11.37 -6.99 7.00
CA LEU A 112 12.16 -7.50 5.90
C LEU A 112 13.19 -6.45 5.41
N PHE A 113 12.79 -5.22 5.17
CA PHE A 113 13.70 -4.15 4.75
C PHE A 113 14.69 -3.75 5.84
N GLN A 114 14.22 -3.58 7.09
CA GLN A 114 15.07 -3.20 8.22
C GLN A 114 16.18 -4.23 8.47
N GLU A 115 15.82 -5.53 8.51
CA GLU A 115 16.77 -6.64 8.70
C GLU A 115 17.80 -6.74 7.56
N ASN A 116 17.53 -6.14 6.40
CA ASN A 116 18.44 -6.06 5.24
C ASN A 116 19.15 -4.71 5.10
N GLY A 117 19.17 -3.91 6.17
CA GLY A 117 20.00 -2.69 6.30
C GLY A 117 19.43 -1.46 5.60
N TYR A 118 18.13 -1.43 5.29
CA TYR A 118 17.44 -0.24 4.80
C TYR A 118 17.07 0.69 5.96
N LYS A 119 17.08 1.99 5.70
CA LYS A 119 16.37 2.95 6.54
C LYS A 119 14.88 2.85 6.25
N THR A 120 14.06 2.74 7.28
CA THR A 120 12.64 2.41 7.10
C THR A 120 11.74 3.44 7.74
N ALA A 121 10.69 3.87 7.02
CA ALA A 121 9.66 4.74 7.58
C ALA A 121 8.25 4.31 7.16
N ILE A 122 7.29 4.59 8.05
CA ILE A 122 5.86 4.52 7.71
C ILE A 122 5.20 5.86 8.02
N VAL A 123 4.47 6.42 7.05
CA VAL A 123 3.81 7.71 7.20
C VAL A 123 2.38 7.69 6.69
N GLY A 124 1.44 8.22 7.46
CA GLY A 124 0.03 8.29 7.08
C GLY A 124 -0.90 7.52 7.99
N LYS A 125 -1.74 6.64 7.43
CA LYS A 125 -2.74 5.86 8.17
C LYS A 125 -2.12 4.61 8.79
N TRP A 126 -2.22 4.47 10.12
CA TRP A 126 -1.86 3.23 10.79
C TRP A 126 -3.05 2.28 10.92
N GLN A 127 -3.93 2.54 11.87
CA GLN A 127 -5.15 1.76 12.13
C GLN A 127 -4.90 0.24 12.31
N LEU A 128 -3.84 -0.14 13.04
CA LEU A 128 -3.43 -1.54 13.22
C LEU A 128 -3.10 -1.90 14.68
N ASN A 129 -3.40 -1.02 15.64
CA ASN A 129 -3.18 -1.28 17.07
C ASN A 129 -4.35 -2.02 17.76
N GLY A 130 -5.48 -2.21 17.08
CA GLY A 130 -6.65 -2.82 17.73
C GLY A 130 -7.46 -1.88 18.63
N ILE A 131 -7.31 -0.56 18.45
CA ILE A 131 -7.98 0.46 19.27
C ILE A 131 -9.51 0.25 19.32
N ALA A 132 -10.10 -0.15 18.19
CA ALA A 132 -11.56 -0.33 18.09
C ALA A 132 -12.11 -1.40 19.06
N HIS A 133 -11.25 -2.31 19.50
CA HIS A 133 -11.58 -3.44 20.37
C HIS A 133 -10.80 -3.44 21.68
N GLN A 134 -9.95 -2.42 21.91
CA GLN A 134 -9.03 -2.33 23.07
C GLN A 134 -8.20 -3.63 23.25
N LEU A 135 -7.68 -4.16 22.14
CA LEU A 135 -6.85 -5.36 22.13
C LEU A 135 -5.48 -5.07 22.79
N GLU A 136 -4.75 -6.12 23.17
CA GLU A 136 -3.42 -5.99 23.76
C GLU A 136 -2.50 -5.09 22.92
N GLY A 137 -1.92 -4.08 23.56
CA GLY A 137 -1.06 -3.09 22.90
C GLY A 137 -1.80 -2.02 22.11
N TYR A 138 -3.12 -1.82 22.32
CA TYR A 138 -3.90 -0.79 21.60
C TYR A 138 -3.41 0.64 21.86
N ASP A 139 -2.79 0.89 23.00
CA ASP A 139 -2.21 2.16 23.44
C ASP A 139 -0.68 2.22 23.33
N ASP A 140 -0.05 1.20 22.77
CA ASP A 140 1.39 1.12 22.57
C ASP A 140 1.82 1.89 21.30
N ASN A 141 2.49 3.03 21.48
CA ASN A 141 3.01 3.85 20.40
C ASN A 141 4.34 3.34 19.83
N THR A 142 4.91 2.25 20.35
CA THR A 142 6.13 1.63 19.84
C THR A 142 5.87 0.54 18.81
N ARG A 143 4.61 0.14 18.59
CA ARG A 143 4.25 -0.90 17.62
C ARG A 143 4.79 -0.71 16.21
N PRO A 144 4.88 0.50 15.62
CA PRO A 144 5.51 0.65 14.31
C PRO A 144 6.97 0.21 14.29
N TYR A 145 7.74 0.44 15.37
CA TYR A 145 9.12 -0.04 15.48
C TYR A 145 9.19 -1.58 15.53
N HIS A 146 8.28 -2.21 16.26
CA HIS A 146 8.17 -3.68 16.30
C HIS A 146 7.94 -4.28 14.91
N PHE A 147 7.20 -3.60 14.04
CA PHE A 147 6.94 -4.03 12.68
C PHE A 147 7.99 -3.54 11.67
N GLY A 148 9.18 -3.12 12.16
CA GLY A 148 10.36 -2.86 11.35
C GLY A 148 10.43 -1.48 10.71
N PHE A 149 9.80 -0.47 11.30
CA PHE A 149 9.94 0.92 10.86
C PHE A 149 10.81 1.69 11.87
N ASP A 150 11.92 2.28 11.40
CA ASP A 150 12.83 3.05 12.24
C ASP A 150 12.20 4.37 12.71
N GLU A 151 11.28 4.92 11.94
CA GLU A 151 10.57 6.16 12.25
C GLU A 151 9.17 6.19 11.63
N TYR A 152 8.32 7.06 12.18
CA TYR A 152 6.95 7.17 11.70
C TYR A 152 6.30 8.54 11.93
N SER A 153 5.30 8.87 11.10
CA SER A 153 4.35 9.98 11.31
C SER A 153 2.94 9.48 10.95
N LEU A 154 2.11 9.19 11.97
CA LEU A 154 0.92 8.36 11.80
C LEU A 154 -0.34 8.98 12.39
N TRP A 155 -1.43 8.83 11.66
CA TRP A 155 -2.78 9.02 12.14
C TRP A 155 -3.35 7.69 12.67
N GLN A 156 -4.10 7.77 13.78
CA GLN A 156 -4.79 6.64 14.42
C GLN A 156 -3.82 5.53 14.87
N LEU A 157 -2.76 5.91 15.57
CA LEU A 157 -1.85 4.96 16.22
C LEU A 157 -2.40 4.54 17.58
N THR A 158 -2.39 5.41 18.59
CA THR A 158 -2.89 5.10 19.94
C THR A 158 -4.13 5.89 20.34
N LYS A 159 -4.51 6.91 19.56
CA LYS A 159 -5.62 7.80 19.85
C LYS A 159 -6.64 7.78 18.72
N VAL A 160 -7.90 7.59 19.11
CA VAL A 160 -9.06 7.75 18.24
C VAL A 160 -9.95 8.80 18.88
N LYS A 161 -9.99 9.98 18.30
CA LYS A 161 -11.12 10.85 18.46
C LYS A 161 -11.82 10.97 17.12
N SER A 162 -13.13 11.17 17.15
CA SER A 162 -14.07 11.22 16.05
C SER A 162 -13.47 11.46 14.63
N PHE A 163 -14.14 11.07 13.60
CA PHE A 163 -13.72 11.10 12.18
C PHE A 163 -13.11 12.43 11.69
N GLY A 164 -13.26 13.55 12.42
CA GLY A 164 -12.79 14.89 12.05
C GLY A 164 -11.29 15.16 12.22
N GLU A 165 -10.55 14.28 12.88
CA GLU A 165 -9.13 14.53 13.20
C GLU A 165 -8.15 13.85 12.21
N ARG A 166 -8.60 13.52 11.02
CA ARG A 166 -7.80 13.00 9.94
C ARG A 166 -7.30 14.11 9.02
N PHE A 167 -8.16 15.06 8.72
CA PHE A 167 -7.93 16.12 7.73
C PHE A 167 -7.64 17.46 8.38
N ALA A 168 -8.65 18.29 8.68
CA ALA A 168 -8.44 19.54 9.38
C ALA A 168 -8.10 19.31 10.86
N ASN A 169 -7.18 20.10 11.41
CA ASN A 169 -6.70 20.01 12.80
C ASN A 169 -6.29 18.57 13.17
N PRO A 170 -5.34 17.97 12.45
CA PRO A 170 -5.10 16.53 12.51
C PRO A 170 -4.50 16.07 13.85
N LEU A 171 -4.83 14.84 14.24
CA LEU A 171 -4.21 14.16 15.37
C LEU A 171 -3.15 13.19 14.83
N ILE A 172 -1.91 13.63 14.79
CA ILE A 172 -0.76 12.87 14.29
C ILE A 172 0.17 12.52 15.45
N GLU A 173 0.61 11.28 15.51
CA GLU A 173 1.66 10.82 16.39
C GLU A 173 2.92 10.55 15.57
N GLN A 174 4.03 11.14 16.00
CA GLN A 174 5.31 11.09 15.29
C GLN A 174 6.42 10.65 16.24
N ASN A 175 7.06 9.52 15.95
CA ASN A 175 8.20 8.98 16.72
C ASN A 175 7.96 8.99 18.25
N GLY A 176 6.84 8.45 18.70
CA GLY A 176 6.47 8.34 20.11
C GLY A 176 5.81 9.58 20.72
N LYS A 177 5.59 10.66 19.95
CA LYS A 177 5.03 11.91 20.46
C LYS A 177 3.82 12.35 19.63
N ALA A 178 2.75 12.77 20.30
CA ALA A 178 1.67 13.46 19.60
C ALA A 178 2.15 14.86 19.18
N LEU A 179 1.90 15.24 17.93
CA LEU A 179 2.18 16.60 17.46
C LEU A 179 1.19 17.59 18.10
N PRO A 180 1.63 18.85 18.33
CA PRO A 180 0.74 19.92 18.70
C PRO A 180 -0.41 20.04 17.69
N ARG A 181 -1.60 20.34 18.19
CA ARG A 181 -2.78 20.56 17.33
C ARG A 181 -2.64 21.90 16.62
N ASP A 182 -2.97 21.92 15.34
CA ASP A 182 -2.99 23.13 14.50
C ASP A 182 -4.27 23.13 13.66
N GLU A 183 -5.15 24.08 13.93
CA GLU A 183 -6.42 24.24 13.22
C GLU A 183 -6.27 24.59 11.74
N ASN A 184 -5.10 25.09 11.33
CA ASN A 184 -4.79 25.43 9.96
C ASN A 184 -4.08 24.28 9.22
N ALA A 185 -3.63 23.25 9.92
CA ALA A 185 -2.95 22.14 9.31
C ALA A 185 -3.94 21.18 8.63
N TYR A 186 -3.49 20.60 7.50
CA TYR A 186 -4.15 19.54 6.80
C TYR A 186 -3.37 18.23 6.99
N GLY A 187 -4.00 17.20 7.55
CA GLY A 187 -3.32 15.95 7.91
C GLY A 187 -2.52 15.30 6.79
N PRO A 188 -3.06 15.20 5.56
CA PRO A 188 -2.31 14.68 4.41
C PRO A 188 -1.03 15.48 4.10
N ASP A 189 -1.01 16.81 4.30
CA ASP A 189 0.19 17.63 4.13
C ASP A 189 1.22 17.32 5.21
N VAL A 190 0.79 17.27 6.48
CA VAL A 190 1.69 16.98 7.61
C VAL A 190 2.44 15.67 7.41
N VAL A 191 1.73 14.60 7.01
CA VAL A 191 2.38 13.30 6.79
C VAL A 191 3.21 13.28 5.50
N SER A 192 2.79 13.98 4.43
CA SER A 192 3.58 14.06 3.20
C SER A 192 4.85 14.88 3.36
N ASP A 193 4.82 15.94 4.18
CA ASP A 193 6.01 16.74 4.51
C ASP A 193 7.04 15.89 5.27
N TYR A 194 6.58 15.05 6.19
CA TYR A 194 7.45 14.10 6.88
C TYR A 194 8.05 13.07 5.91
N ALA A 195 7.27 12.57 4.94
CA ALA A 195 7.78 11.67 3.92
C ALA A 195 8.88 12.32 3.07
N VAL A 196 8.69 13.58 2.67
CA VAL A 196 9.70 14.37 1.94
C VAL A 196 10.96 14.58 2.77
N ASP A 197 10.81 14.95 4.05
CA ASP A 197 11.94 15.12 4.98
C ASP A 197 12.71 13.79 5.15
N PHE A 198 12.01 12.66 5.33
CA PHE A 198 12.62 11.33 5.40
C PHE A 198 13.45 11.02 4.14
N ILE A 199 12.91 11.25 2.94
CA ILE A 199 13.63 11.03 1.67
C ILE A 199 14.91 11.87 1.63
N LYS A 200 14.82 13.16 1.94
CA LYS A 200 15.97 14.09 1.91
C LYS A 200 17.07 13.69 2.89
N ARG A 201 16.70 13.31 4.12
CA ARG A 201 17.66 12.86 5.16
C ARG A 201 18.35 11.54 4.83
N ASN A 202 17.70 10.69 4.03
CA ASN A 202 18.19 9.34 3.74
C ASN A 202 18.64 9.15 2.27
N LYS A 203 18.80 10.23 1.48
CA LYS A 203 19.15 10.13 0.05
C LYS A 203 20.46 9.38 -0.25
N ASP A 204 21.39 9.36 0.70
CA ASP A 204 22.68 8.69 0.58
C ASP A 204 22.67 7.23 1.11
N HIS A 205 21.50 6.74 1.50
CA HIS A 205 21.27 5.38 2.00
C HIS A 205 20.13 4.71 1.24
N ALA A 206 20.15 3.39 1.12
CA ALA A 206 18.99 2.67 0.66
C ALA A 206 17.86 2.78 1.71
N PHE A 207 16.66 3.14 1.26
CA PHE A 207 15.52 3.31 2.15
C PHE A 207 14.25 2.64 1.62
N PHE A 208 13.38 2.28 2.56
CA PHE A 208 12.02 1.84 2.33
C PHE A 208 11.03 2.81 3.00
N LEU A 209 10.16 3.38 2.20
CA LEU A 209 9.07 4.24 2.68
C LEU A 209 7.72 3.58 2.38
N TYR A 210 6.99 3.21 3.41
CA TYR A 210 5.58 2.84 3.28
C TYR A 210 4.71 4.06 3.57
N TYR A 211 3.98 4.52 2.55
CA TYR A 211 3.10 5.69 2.64
C TYR A 211 1.62 5.29 2.47
N PRO A 212 0.98 4.67 3.50
CA PRO A 212 -0.46 4.49 3.52
C PRO A 212 -1.15 5.84 3.70
N MET A 213 -1.58 6.45 2.61
CA MET A 213 -2.16 7.79 2.57
C MET A 213 -3.43 7.89 3.44
N LEU A 214 -3.72 9.10 3.90
CA LEU A 214 -5.00 9.43 4.55
C LEU A 214 -6.11 9.64 3.52
N LEU A 215 -5.75 10.03 2.31
CA LEU A 215 -6.63 10.23 1.16
C LEU A 215 -6.92 8.89 0.47
N VAL A 216 -8.13 8.65 -0.07
CA VAL A 216 -9.26 9.57 -0.21
C VAL A 216 -10.47 9.12 0.64
N HIS A 217 -10.23 8.51 1.79
CA HIS A 217 -11.27 7.96 2.68
C HIS A 217 -12.21 9.06 3.21
N SER A 218 -13.47 8.71 3.41
CA SER A 218 -14.43 9.61 4.08
C SER A 218 -14.02 9.95 5.53
N PRO A 219 -14.44 11.12 6.08
CA PRO A 219 -15.39 12.08 5.50
C PRO A 219 -14.79 12.79 4.28
N PHE A 220 -15.61 13.01 3.25
CA PHE A 220 -15.17 13.81 2.10
C PHE A 220 -15.30 15.28 2.45
N VAL A 221 -14.18 15.96 2.54
CA VAL A 221 -14.06 17.33 3.04
C VAL A 221 -13.22 18.17 2.10
N PRO A 222 -13.30 19.52 2.17
CA PRO A 222 -12.44 20.38 1.38
C PRO A 222 -10.96 20.08 1.60
N THR A 223 -10.18 20.21 0.55
CA THR A 223 -8.71 20.20 0.60
C THR A 223 -8.17 21.63 0.65
N PRO A 224 -6.89 21.89 0.97
CA PRO A 224 -6.30 23.22 0.89
C PRO A 224 -6.43 23.89 -0.48
N ASP A 225 -6.64 23.15 -1.56
CA ASP A 225 -6.86 23.67 -2.91
C ASP A 225 -8.35 23.98 -3.19
N SER A 226 -9.28 23.53 -2.34
CA SER A 226 -10.69 23.86 -2.45
C SER A 226 -10.96 25.28 -1.93
N PRO A 227 -11.78 26.11 -2.61
CA PRO A 227 -12.14 27.45 -2.12
C PRO A 227 -12.73 27.44 -0.70
N GLU A 228 -13.49 26.41 -0.37
CA GLU A 228 -14.15 26.21 0.93
C GLU A 228 -13.16 26.02 2.10
N TRP A 229 -11.91 25.62 1.83
CA TRP A 229 -10.87 25.50 2.85
C TRP A 229 -10.60 26.83 3.59
N GLN A 230 -10.80 27.97 2.93
CA GLN A 230 -10.61 29.30 3.52
C GLN A 230 -11.63 29.60 4.64
N THR A 231 -12.70 28.83 4.75
CA THR A 231 -13.75 28.98 5.78
C THR A 231 -13.57 27.87 6.82
N PRO A 232 -13.03 28.19 8.04
CA PRO A 232 -12.68 27.16 9.04
C PRO A 232 -13.84 26.25 9.43
N GLU A 233 -15.08 26.77 9.50
CA GLU A 233 -16.29 26.05 9.89
C GLU A 233 -16.72 25.00 8.85
N ILE A 234 -16.19 25.10 7.61
CA ILE A 234 -16.52 24.18 6.52
C ILE A 234 -15.46 23.08 6.37
N ARG A 235 -14.24 23.27 6.87
CA ARG A 235 -13.11 22.34 6.70
C ARG A 235 -13.39 20.89 7.09
N SER A 236 -14.34 20.68 8.01
CA SER A 236 -14.75 19.34 8.46
C SER A 236 -16.14 18.94 7.97
N LYS A 237 -16.77 19.73 7.12
CA LYS A 237 -18.12 19.48 6.62
C LYS A 237 -18.08 18.45 5.50
N GLN A 238 -18.72 17.30 5.74
CA GLN A 238 -18.75 16.22 4.75
C GLN A 238 -19.73 16.53 3.61
N ASP A 239 -19.24 16.40 2.37
CA ASP A 239 -20.05 16.39 1.15
C ASP A 239 -19.35 15.51 0.09
N ASN A 240 -20.12 14.64 -0.58
CA ASN A 240 -19.58 13.75 -1.62
C ASN A 240 -18.91 14.51 -2.77
N ARG A 241 -19.28 15.77 -3.02
CA ARG A 241 -18.67 16.63 -4.06
C ARG A 241 -17.16 16.84 -3.86
N PHE A 242 -16.67 16.80 -2.60
CA PHE A 242 -15.26 16.98 -2.29
C PHE A 242 -14.40 15.75 -2.61
N PHE A 243 -15.01 14.62 -2.95
CA PHE A 243 -14.21 13.44 -3.33
C PHE A 243 -13.32 13.71 -4.54
N VAL A 244 -13.79 14.49 -5.52
CA VAL A 244 -13.00 14.87 -6.68
C VAL A 244 -11.79 15.72 -6.28
N ASP A 245 -11.97 16.68 -5.37
CA ASP A 245 -10.88 17.51 -4.85
C ASP A 245 -9.85 16.65 -4.10
N MET A 246 -10.31 15.69 -3.30
CA MET A 246 -9.44 14.79 -2.55
C MET A 246 -8.63 13.85 -3.48
N VAL A 247 -9.21 13.37 -4.58
CA VAL A 247 -8.47 12.58 -5.60
C VAL A 247 -7.40 13.43 -6.28
N HIS A 248 -7.72 14.66 -6.68
CA HIS A 248 -6.75 15.57 -7.28
C HIS A 248 -5.63 15.93 -6.30
N TYR A 249 -5.98 16.14 -5.02
CA TYR A 249 -5.00 16.46 -3.98
C TYR A 249 -4.09 15.27 -3.66
N MET A 250 -4.64 14.05 -3.67
CA MET A 250 -3.85 12.82 -3.57
C MET A 250 -2.78 12.76 -4.67
N ASP A 251 -3.15 12.97 -5.91
CA ASP A 251 -2.22 12.96 -7.05
C ASP A 251 -1.16 14.07 -6.93
N LYS A 252 -1.54 15.26 -6.46
CA LYS A 252 -0.62 16.37 -6.15
C LYS A 252 0.42 15.98 -5.10
N LEU A 253 0.02 15.32 -4.00
CA LEU A 253 0.96 14.88 -2.95
C LEU A 253 1.90 13.78 -3.43
N ILE A 254 1.44 12.89 -4.31
CA ILE A 254 2.31 11.92 -5.00
C ILE A 254 3.33 12.67 -5.87
N GLY A 255 2.89 13.72 -6.57
CA GLY A 255 3.76 14.60 -7.35
C GLY A 255 4.87 15.24 -6.52
N LYS A 256 4.57 15.63 -5.28
CA LYS A 256 5.55 16.17 -4.34
C LYS A 256 6.67 15.15 -4.02
N ILE A 257 6.31 13.89 -3.78
CA ILE A 257 7.28 12.79 -3.58
C ILE A 257 8.14 12.59 -4.84
N VAL A 258 7.51 12.47 -6.01
CA VAL A 258 8.20 12.27 -7.29
C VAL A 258 9.18 13.40 -7.60
N ASN A 259 8.78 14.65 -7.35
CA ASN A 259 9.64 15.83 -7.56
C ASN A 259 10.83 15.83 -6.59
N THR A 260 10.59 15.49 -5.31
CA THR A 260 11.68 15.37 -4.33
C THR A 260 12.74 14.36 -4.79
N LEU A 261 12.33 13.19 -5.27
CA LEU A 261 13.28 12.18 -5.77
C LEU A 261 14.11 12.67 -6.97
N LYS A 262 13.51 13.49 -7.85
CA LYS A 262 14.21 14.11 -8.98
C LYS A 262 15.18 15.18 -8.52
N GLU A 263 14.76 16.06 -7.62
CA GLU A 263 15.58 17.15 -7.05
C GLU A 263 16.79 16.60 -6.30
N GLU A 264 16.63 15.49 -5.57
CA GLU A 264 17.73 14.82 -4.84
C GLU A 264 18.58 13.89 -5.75
N GLY A 265 18.23 13.74 -7.03
CA GLY A 265 19.01 12.95 -8.01
C GLY A 265 18.92 11.44 -7.83
N ILE A 266 17.92 10.92 -7.10
CA ILE A 266 17.77 9.50 -6.76
C ILE A 266 16.59 8.81 -7.48
N ALA A 267 15.85 9.53 -8.32
CA ALA A 267 14.66 9.01 -8.98
C ALA A 267 14.93 7.77 -9.86
N ASP A 268 16.08 7.70 -10.54
CA ASP A 268 16.42 6.58 -11.44
C ASP A 268 16.50 5.25 -10.69
N ASN A 269 17.08 5.24 -9.49
CA ASN A 269 17.24 4.05 -8.63
C ASN A 269 16.17 3.92 -7.56
N THR A 270 15.00 4.48 -7.76
CA THR A 270 13.88 4.38 -6.82
C THR A 270 12.70 3.67 -7.50
N LEU A 271 12.25 2.54 -6.90
CA LEU A 271 10.99 1.90 -7.24
C LEU A 271 9.87 2.63 -6.51
N ILE A 272 8.94 3.20 -7.25
CA ILE A 272 7.66 3.71 -6.73
C ILE A 272 6.56 2.72 -7.11
N MET A 273 5.82 2.23 -6.12
CA MET A 273 4.61 1.44 -6.33
C MET A 273 3.42 2.18 -5.72
N PHE A 274 2.38 2.39 -6.50
CA PHE A 274 1.11 2.94 -6.06
C PHE A 274 0.02 1.87 -6.13
N VAL A 275 -0.84 1.80 -5.11
CA VAL A 275 -1.98 0.87 -5.09
C VAL A 275 -3.13 1.43 -4.25
N GLY A 276 -4.39 1.13 -4.63
CA GLY A 276 -5.56 1.34 -3.75
C GLY A 276 -5.70 0.21 -2.73
N ASP A 277 -6.19 0.47 -1.53
CA ASP A 277 -6.34 -0.60 -0.51
C ASP A 277 -7.64 -1.41 -0.64
N ASN A 278 -8.70 -0.80 -1.15
CA ASN A 278 -9.98 -1.42 -1.51
C ASN A 278 -10.77 -0.49 -2.44
N GLY A 279 -11.89 -0.98 -2.95
CA GLY A 279 -12.77 -0.20 -3.84
C GLY A 279 -13.32 1.06 -3.20
N THR A 280 -13.80 1.95 -4.04
CA THR A 280 -14.40 3.25 -3.66
C THR A 280 -15.65 3.06 -2.80
N LYS A 281 -15.94 4.05 -1.93
CA LYS A 281 -17.13 4.04 -1.07
C LYS A 281 -18.42 3.96 -1.89
N ASN A 282 -19.37 3.14 -1.46
CA ASN A 282 -20.62 2.82 -2.17
C ASN A 282 -21.59 3.99 -2.36
N THR A 283 -21.37 5.14 -1.68
CA THR A 283 -22.15 6.37 -1.89
C THR A 283 -21.70 7.19 -3.09
N LEU A 284 -20.59 6.80 -3.73
CA LEU A 284 -19.99 7.47 -4.89
C LEU A 284 -20.31 6.74 -6.19
N VAL A 285 -20.46 7.52 -7.26
CA VAL A 285 -20.57 7.02 -8.63
C VAL A 285 -19.57 7.79 -9.48
N SER A 286 -18.59 7.06 -10.01
CA SER A 286 -17.56 7.59 -10.91
C SER A 286 -17.99 7.41 -12.36
N GLN A 287 -17.72 8.40 -13.23
CA GLN A 287 -17.89 8.25 -14.67
C GLN A 287 -16.59 7.78 -15.29
N THR A 288 -16.68 6.81 -16.18
CA THR A 288 -15.59 6.30 -17.00
C THR A 288 -15.95 6.33 -18.48
N LYS A 289 -14.97 6.06 -19.34
CA LYS A 289 -15.22 5.92 -20.80
C LYS A 289 -16.19 4.76 -21.12
N GLU A 290 -16.30 3.79 -20.23
CA GLU A 290 -17.15 2.60 -20.38
C GLU A 290 -18.50 2.74 -19.68
N GLY A 291 -18.72 3.84 -18.96
CA GLY A 291 -19.97 4.13 -18.25
C GLY A 291 -19.79 4.46 -16.78
N ALA A 292 -20.91 4.49 -16.06
CA ALA A 292 -20.94 4.82 -14.64
C ALA A 292 -20.57 3.61 -13.78
N VAL A 293 -19.66 3.80 -12.83
CA VAL A 293 -19.22 2.79 -11.86
C VAL A 293 -19.58 3.25 -10.45
N ARG A 294 -20.42 2.47 -9.78
CA ARG A 294 -20.71 2.67 -8.36
C ARG A 294 -19.66 1.98 -7.51
N GLY A 295 -19.10 2.69 -6.52
CA GLY A 295 -18.19 2.11 -5.53
C GLY A 295 -18.84 0.97 -4.73
N ALA A 296 -18.03 0.02 -4.27
CA ALA A 296 -18.51 -1.18 -3.57
C ALA A 296 -17.63 -1.57 -2.38
N LYS A 297 -16.99 -0.60 -1.72
CA LYS A 297 -16.18 -0.86 -0.50
C LYS A 297 -16.91 -1.78 0.48
N GLY A 298 -16.22 -2.81 0.95
CA GLY A 298 -16.74 -3.80 1.90
C GLY A 298 -17.52 -4.93 1.27
N ASN A 299 -17.88 -4.83 -0.01
CA ASN A 299 -18.58 -5.88 -0.77
C ASN A 299 -17.59 -6.72 -1.57
N THR A 300 -17.90 -8.00 -1.75
CA THR A 300 -17.06 -8.94 -2.50
C THR A 300 -17.23 -8.91 -4.00
N ILE A 301 -18.13 -8.08 -4.55
CA ILE A 301 -18.21 -7.87 -6.01
C ILE A 301 -16.95 -7.21 -6.54
N THR A 302 -16.74 -7.27 -7.86
CA THR A 302 -15.52 -6.78 -8.51
C THR A 302 -15.13 -5.36 -8.11
N HIS A 303 -16.08 -4.42 -8.07
CA HIS A 303 -15.81 -3.02 -7.67
C HIS A 303 -15.41 -2.85 -6.19
N GLY A 304 -15.53 -3.90 -5.36
CA GLY A 304 -15.13 -3.83 -3.95
C GLY A 304 -13.65 -4.12 -3.71
N ASN A 305 -13.00 -4.87 -4.61
CA ASN A 305 -11.62 -5.34 -4.45
C ASN A 305 -10.71 -5.20 -5.68
N HIS A 306 -11.23 -4.69 -6.79
CA HIS A 306 -10.44 -4.33 -7.97
C HIS A 306 -9.91 -2.90 -7.81
N VAL A 307 -8.60 -2.77 -7.67
CA VAL A 307 -7.94 -1.50 -7.31
C VAL A 307 -6.93 -1.08 -8.36
N PRO A 308 -6.64 0.22 -8.50
CA PRO A 308 -5.59 0.69 -9.38
C PRO A 308 -4.22 0.30 -8.79
N MET A 309 -3.28 -0.02 -9.69
CA MET A 309 -1.89 -0.28 -9.32
C MET A 309 -0.95 0.19 -10.42
N VAL A 310 0.09 0.93 -10.03
CA VAL A 310 1.13 1.45 -10.91
C VAL A 310 2.50 1.17 -10.30
N ALA A 311 3.48 0.76 -11.11
CA ALA A 311 4.87 0.70 -10.70
C ALA A 311 5.75 1.51 -11.65
N HIS A 312 6.68 2.28 -11.09
CA HIS A 312 7.64 3.09 -11.84
C HIS A 312 9.04 2.91 -11.26
N TRP A 313 9.96 2.43 -12.10
CA TRP A 313 11.37 2.19 -11.72
C TRP A 313 12.28 2.38 -12.94
N PRO A 314 12.73 3.61 -13.20
CA PRO A 314 13.44 3.93 -14.45
C PRO A 314 14.67 3.07 -14.72
N ARG A 315 15.45 2.73 -13.67
CA ARG A 315 16.62 1.86 -13.81
C ARG A 315 16.27 0.45 -14.29
N GLN A 316 15.13 -0.10 -13.88
CA GLN A 316 14.74 -1.49 -14.17
C GLN A 316 13.73 -1.61 -15.30
N ILE A 317 12.73 -0.73 -15.36
CA ILE A 317 11.66 -0.80 -16.36
C ILE A 317 12.09 -0.02 -17.60
N LYS A 318 12.63 -0.72 -18.59
CA LYS A 318 13.09 -0.10 -19.85
C LYS A 318 12.00 0.01 -20.90
N ASN A 319 11.00 -0.86 -20.84
CA ASN A 319 9.86 -0.90 -21.75
C ASN A 319 8.56 -0.71 -20.97
N PRO A 320 8.06 0.52 -20.86
CA PRO A 320 6.78 0.80 -20.20
C PRO A 320 5.63 0.03 -20.85
N LYS A 321 4.69 -0.46 -20.04
CA LYS A 321 3.61 -1.31 -20.55
C LYS A 321 2.36 -1.30 -19.66
N THR A 322 1.27 -1.81 -20.24
CA THR A 322 0.11 -2.28 -19.50
C THR A 322 0.27 -3.77 -19.22
N TYR A 323 0.14 -4.15 -17.96
CA TYR A 323 0.19 -5.55 -17.51
C TYR A 323 -1.21 -6.04 -17.19
N ASN A 324 -1.65 -7.09 -17.89
CA ASN A 324 -3.02 -7.62 -17.81
C ASN A 324 -3.17 -8.91 -16.98
N GLY A 325 -2.09 -9.38 -16.35
CA GLY A 325 -2.15 -10.53 -15.45
C GLY A 325 -2.73 -10.17 -14.07
N LEU A 326 -3.21 -11.18 -13.38
CA LEU A 326 -3.76 -11.04 -12.01
C LEU A 326 -2.64 -10.79 -11.00
N ILE A 327 -2.82 -9.77 -10.17
CA ILE A 327 -1.97 -9.45 -9.02
C ILE A 327 -2.76 -9.63 -7.73
N ASN A 328 -2.12 -10.23 -6.72
CA ASN A 328 -2.66 -10.39 -5.38
C ASN A 328 -1.83 -9.57 -4.37
N PHE A 329 -2.43 -9.08 -3.33
CA PHE A 329 -1.71 -8.28 -2.30
C PHE A 329 -0.61 -9.05 -1.56
N SER A 330 -0.67 -10.38 -1.53
CA SER A 330 0.46 -11.19 -1.02
C SER A 330 1.74 -11.09 -1.88
N ASP A 331 1.63 -10.62 -3.13
CA ASP A 331 2.74 -10.55 -4.08
C ASP A 331 3.77 -9.46 -3.74
N PHE A 332 3.35 -8.42 -3.04
CA PHE A 332 4.23 -7.32 -2.65
C PHE A 332 5.39 -7.81 -1.78
N TYR A 333 5.11 -8.62 -0.76
CA TYR A 333 6.15 -9.17 0.11
C TYR A 333 7.13 -10.07 -0.68
N ALA A 334 6.63 -10.94 -1.54
CA ALA A 334 7.45 -11.78 -2.41
C ALA A 334 8.33 -10.95 -3.33
N THR A 335 7.78 -9.89 -3.94
CA THR A 335 8.51 -8.96 -4.81
C THR A 335 9.62 -8.24 -4.04
N PHE A 336 9.34 -7.75 -2.84
CA PHE A 336 10.34 -7.07 -2.00
C PHE A 336 11.45 -8.02 -1.57
N SER A 337 11.12 -9.29 -1.28
CA SER A 337 12.13 -10.30 -0.97
C SER A 337 13.08 -10.54 -2.15
N ASP A 338 12.56 -10.61 -3.37
CA ASP A 338 13.38 -10.76 -4.58
C ASP A 338 14.24 -9.52 -4.86
N ILE A 339 13.71 -8.30 -4.64
CA ILE A 339 14.50 -7.07 -4.73
C ILE A 339 15.70 -7.09 -3.78
N LEU A 340 15.50 -7.67 -2.60
CA LEU A 340 16.53 -7.80 -1.57
C LEU A 340 17.44 -9.01 -1.77
N GLY A 341 17.11 -9.93 -2.68
CA GLY A 341 17.84 -11.18 -2.91
C GLY A 341 17.74 -12.16 -1.75
N VAL A 342 16.65 -12.13 -0.98
CA VAL A 342 16.45 -12.99 0.20
C VAL A 342 15.30 -13.97 0.01
N PRO A 343 15.40 -15.20 0.56
CA PRO A 343 14.32 -16.17 0.47
C PRO A 343 13.12 -15.73 1.30
N HIS A 344 11.92 -16.09 0.85
CA HIS A 344 10.67 -15.79 1.54
C HIS A 344 9.76 -17.00 1.67
N LYS A 345 8.87 -16.96 2.68
CA LYS A 345 7.77 -17.92 2.86
C LYS A 345 6.47 -17.11 2.88
N THR A 346 5.91 -16.84 1.71
CA THR A 346 4.67 -16.09 1.56
C THR A 346 3.69 -16.87 0.68
N ASP A 347 2.44 -16.39 0.63
CA ASP A 347 1.42 -16.94 -0.27
C ASP A 347 1.39 -16.19 -1.63
N GLY A 348 2.33 -15.27 -1.84
CA GLY A 348 2.43 -14.44 -3.04
C GLY A 348 3.43 -14.96 -4.07
N LEU A 349 3.31 -14.44 -5.28
CA LEU A 349 4.28 -14.58 -6.37
C LEU A 349 4.99 -13.25 -6.58
N SER A 350 6.29 -13.29 -6.88
CA SER A 350 7.03 -12.07 -7.19
C SER A 350 6.57 -11.43 -8.50
N MET A 351 6.42 -10.11 -8.48
CA MET A 351 6.12 -9.31 -9.67
C MET A 351 7.37 -8.90 -10.47
N MET A 352 8.59 -9.32 -10.06
CA MET A 352 9.82 -8.91 -10.72
C MET A 352 9.85 -9.25 -12.21
N GLU A 353 9.29 -10.38 -12.60
CA GLU A 353 9.16 -10.73 -14.03
C GLU A 353 8.23 -9.76 -14.77
N ALA A 354 7.11 -9.37 -14.17
CA ALA A 354 6.21 -8.36 -14.73
C ALA A 354 6.91 -6.99 -14.84
N LEU A 355 7.71 -6.60 -13.86
CA LEU A 355 8.50 -5.36 -13.87
C LEU A 355 9.62 -5.39 -14.92
N SER A 356 10.22 -6.56 -15.20
CA SER A 356 11.31 -6.71 -16.19
C SER A 356 10.85 -6.98 -17.62
N GLY A 357 9.55 -7.11 -17.88
CA GLY A 357 9.04 -7.20 -19.24
C GLY A 357 8.21 -8.45 -19.59
N LYS A 358 8.13 -9.47 -18.71
CA LYS A 358 7.28 -10.65 -18.94
C LYS A 358 5.79 -10.22 -19.00
N GLU A 359 5.02 -10.81 -19.89
CA GLU A 359 3.63 -10.41 -20.12
C GLU A 359 2.68 -10.94 -19.05
N THR A 360 2.93 -12.13 -18.49
CA THR A 360 2.08 -12.76 -17.46
C THR A 360 2.95 -13.46 -16.42
N LEU A 361 2.51 -13.44 -15.16
CA LEU A 361 2.95 -14.35 -14.12
C LEU A 361 2.26 -15.71 -14.34
N ASP A 362 2.82 -16.78 -13.78
CA ASP A 362 2.22 -18.10 -13.82
C ASP A 362 1.03 -18.18 -12.82
N ARG A 363 0.08 -17.27 -12.99
CA ARG A 363 -1.15 -17.19 -12.17
C ARG A 363 -2.36 -16.97 -13.04
N GLU A 364 -3.26 -17.95 -13.04
CA GLU A 364 -4.56 -17.85 -13.70
C GLU A 364 -5.72 -17.51 -12.72
N ILE A 365 -5.51 -17.71 -11.41
CA ILE A 365 -6.55 -17.57 -10.39
C ILE A 365 -6.02 -16.83 -9.17
N VAL A 366 -6.86 -15.97 -8.61
CA VAL A 366 -6.67 -15.34 -7.30
C VAL A 366 -7.80 -15.76 -6.38
N THR A 367 -7.46 -16.25 -5.18
CA THR A 367 -8.45 -16.57 -4.16
C THR A 367 -8.44 -15.54 -3.03
N THR A 368 -9.63 -15.12 -2.66
CA THR A 368 -9.87 -14.14 -1.60
C THR A 368 -10.61 -14.83 -0.45
N TYR A 369 -10.01 -14.80 0.72
CA TYR A 369 -10.67 -15.14 2.00
C TYR A 369 -11.05 -13.83 2.69
N TYR A 370 -12.35 -13.54 2.80
CA TYR A 370 -12.85 -12.31 3.36
C TYR A 370 -13.77 -12.56 4.53
N ASP A 371 -13.23 -12.36 5.74
CA ASP A 371 -13.97 -12.26 7.00
C ASP A 371 -13.57 -10.97 7.70
N PRO A 372 -14.34 -9.87 7.55
CA PRO A 372 -13.91 -8.54 7.99
C PRO A 372 -13.84 -8.38 9.50
N MET A 373 -14.46 -9.25 10.30
CA MET A 373 -14.44 -9.21 11.77
C MET A 373 -14.80 -7.81 12.31
N TRP A 374 -15.88 -7.21 11.77
CA TRP A 374 -16.24 -5.82 12.02
C TRP A 374 -17.75 -5.62 12.15
N SER A 375 -18.29 -4.61 11.52
CA SER A 375 -19.72 -4.22 11.62
C SER A 375 -20.61 -5.09 10.73
N PRO A 376 -21.93 -5.21 11.05
CA PRO A 376 -22.88 -5.97 10.21
C PRO A 376 -22.92 -5.49 8.77
N SER A 377 -22.70 -4.20 8.51
CA SER A 377 -22.75 -3.60 7.17
C SER A 377 -21.72 -4.16 6.19
N VAL A 378 -20.61 -4.69 6.69
CA VAL A 378 -19.57 -5.34 5.85
C VAL A 378 -19.50 -6.84 6.10
N THR A 379 -19.83 -7.32 7.30
CA THR A 379 -19.82 -8.74 7.65
C THR A 379 -20.87 -9.54 6.87
N GLN A 380 -21.96 -8.92 6.43
CA GLN A 380 -22.96 -9.56 5.55
C GLN A 380 -22.37 -10.04 4.21
N TYR A 381 -21.24 -9.45 3.77
CA TYR A 381 -20.57 -9.81 2.53
C TYR A 381 -19.39 -10.77 2.72
N ARG A 382 -19.20 -11.30 3.95
CA ARG A 382 -18.13 -12.27 4.22
C ARG A 382 -18.27 -13.48 3.32
N ASN A 383 -17.19 -13.89 2.65
CA ASN A 383 -17.17 -15.04 1.76
C ASN A 383 -15.73 -15.49 1.44
N VAL A 384 -15.61 -16.67 0.88
CA VAL A 384 -14.39 -17.13 0.22
C VAL A 384 -14.73 -17.34 -1.25
N PHE A 385 -13.91 -16.82 -2.14
CA PHE A 385 -14.12 -16.94 -3.57
C PHE A 385 -12.80 -16.97 -4.34
N SER A 386 -12.81 -17.71 -5.45
CA SER A 386 -11.73 -17.73 -6.44
C SER A 386 -12.17 -17.02 -7.71
N GLN A 387 -11.29 -16.23 -8.31
CA GLN A 387 -11.56 -15.55 -9.57
C GLN A 387 -10.41 -15.70 -10.56
N SER A 388 -10.76 -15.91 -11.82
CA SER A 388 -9.87 -15.77 -12.97
C SER A 388 -10.03 -14.37 -13.58
N ASP A 389 -9.54 -14.17 -14.79
CA ASP A 389 -9.77 -12.96 -15.57
C ASP A 389 -11.27 -12.68 -15.86
N ARG A 390 -12.04 -13.71 -16.07
CA ARG A 390 -13.44 -13.59 -16.51
C ARG A 390 -14.44 -14.15 -15.51
N TYR A 391 -14.12 -15.27 -14.86
CA TYR A 391 -15.07 -15.99 -14.05
C TYR A 391 -14.73 -15.94 -12.58
N LYS A 392 -15.76 -15.96 -11.74
CA LYS A 392 -15.66 -15.96 -10.29
C LYS A 392 -16.56 -17.02 -9.69
N LEU A 393 -16.02 -17.81 -8.77
CA LEU A 393 -16.75 -18.83 -8.03
C LEU A 393 -16.69 -18.57 -6.54
N TYR A 394 -17.83 -18.37 -5.93
CA TYR A 394 -17.98 -18.25 -4.48
C TYR A 394 -18.12 -19.62 -3.81
N LYS A 395 -17.70 -19.70 -2.55
CA LYS A 395 -17.80 -20.95 -1.77
C LYS A 395 -19.25 -21.35 -1.47
N ASP A 396 -20.20 -20.42 -1.59
CA ASP A 396 -21.65 -20.66 -1.52
C ASP A 396 -22.25 -21.24 -2.82
N GLY A 397 -21.43 -21.44 -3.86
CA GLY A 397 -21.80 -22.04 -5.13
C GLY A 397 -22.14 -21.07 -6.25
N ARG A 398 -22.28 -19.76 -5.99
CA ARG A 398 -22.54 -18.77 -7.04
C ARG A 398 -21.35 -18.73 -8.02
N PHE A 399 -21.64 -18.93 -9.31
CA PHE A 399 -20.67 -18.85 -10.40
C PHE A 399 -21.03 -17.71 -11.33
N ILE A 400 -20.11 -16.75 -11.51
CA ILE A 400 -20.34 -15.47 -12.16
C ILE A 400 -19.47 -15.32 -13.41
N ASP A 401 -20.05 -14.80 -14.50
CA ASP A 401 -19.30 -14.27 -15.64
C ASP A 401 -19.12 -12.74 -15.43
N MET A 402 -18.04 -12.33 -14.81
CA MET A 402 -17.77 -10.93 -14.45
C MET A 402 -17.72 -9.99 -15.67
N LYS A 403 -17.46 -10.51 -16.88
CA LYS A 403 -17.47 -9.71 -18.11
C LYS A 403 -18.89 -9.28 -18.50
N ASN A 404 -19.88 -10.15 -18.27
CA ASN A 404 -21.26 -9.90 -18.65
C ASN A 404 -22.13 -9.44 -17.46
N ASP A 405 -21.70 -9.73 -16.24
CA ASP A 405 -22.36 -9.39 -14.98
C ASP A 405 -21.37 -8.82 -13.96
N ILE A 406 -20.89 -7.61 -14.20
CA ILE A 406 -19.92 -6.94 -13.32
C ILE A 406 -20.49 -6.64 -11.92
N LEU A 407 -21.81 -6.55 -11.79
CA LEU A 407 -22.52 -6.35 -10.52
C LEU A 407 -22.81 -7.63 -9.76
N GLU A 408 -22.54 -8.78 -10.40
CA GLU A 408 -22.66 -10.13 -9.83
C GLU A 408 -24.07 -10.46 -9.30
N ILE A 409 -25.10 -10.03 -10.04
CA ILE A 409 -26.52 -10.20 -9.68
C ILE A 409 -27.21 -11.34 -10.44
N GLN A 410 -26.54 -11.93 -11.45
CA GLN A 410 -27.08 -12.97 -12.31
C GLN A 410 -26.13 -14.19 -12.37
N PRO A 411 -26.03 -15.00 -11.30
CA PRO A 411 -25.19 -16.19 -11.32
C PRO A 411 -25.58 -17.14 -12.46
N LEU A 412 -24.58 -17.72 -13.10
CA LEU A 412 -24.77 -18.72 -14.14
C LEU A 412 -25.40 -19.98 -13.56
N ASN A 413 -26.40 -20.53 -14.27
CA ASN A 413 -27.06 -21.79 -13.89
C ASN A 413 -26.22 -22.97 -14.40
N ASP A 414 -25.92 -23.93 -13.52
CA ASP A 414 -25.11 -25.10 -13.82
C ASP A 414 -25.63 -25.95 -14.99
N LYS A 415 -26.94 -25.96 -15.19
CA LYS A 415 -27.58 -26.73 -16.28
C LYS A 415 -27.32 -26.13 -17.66
N ASP A 416 -27.01 -24.82 -17.71
CA ASP A 416 -26.90 -24.06 -18.95
C ASP A 416 -25.43 -23.74 -19.31
N LEU A 417 -24.45 -24.26 -18.54
CA LEU A 417 -23.04 -24.04 -18.78
C LEU A 417 -22.55 -24.72 -20.06
N ASN A 418 -21.86 -23.95 -20.91
CA ASN A 418 -21.09 -24.52 -22.01
C ASN A 418 -19.80 -25.19 -21.50
N GLU A 419 -19.05 -25.88 -22.37
CA GLU A 419 -17.86 -26.66 -21.99
C GLU A 419 -16.76 -25.75 -21.43
N ASP A 420 -16.51 -24.57 -22.00
CA ASP A 420 -15.50 -23.62 -21.50
C ASP A 420 -15.85 -23.14 -20.08
N GLN A 421 -17.13 -22.87 -19.83
CA GLN A 421 -17.61 -22.46 -18.51
C GLN A 421 -17.49 -23.58 -17.48
N LYS A 422 -17.76 -24.84 -17.86
CA LYS A 422 -17.56 -26.01 -16.98
C LYS A 422 -16.09 -26.20 -16.62
N ILE A 423 -15.19 -26.07 -17.59
CA ILE A 423 -13.74 -26.13 -17.38
C ILE A 423 -13.28 -25.02 -16.44
N ALA A 424 -13.71 -23.78 -16.69
CA ALA A 424 -13.38 -22.63 -15.85
C ALA A 424 -13.91 -22.83 -14.41
N LYS A 425 -15.17 -23.27 -14.25
CA LYS A 425 -15.76 -23.56 -12.93
C LYS A 425 -14.98 -24.62 -12.19
N ALA A 426 -14.58 -25.71 -12.88
CA ALA A 426 -13.81 -26.80 -12.27
C ALA A 426 -12.43 -26.34 -11.79
N LYS A 427 -11.71 -25.51 -12.58
CA LYS A 427 -10.44 -24.91 -12.17
C LYS A 427 -10.59 -24.03 -10.93
N LEU A 428 -11.60 -23.15 -10.92
CA LEU A 428 -11.88 -22.28 -9.77
C LEU A 428 -12.27 -23.08 -8.52
N ALA A 429 -13.05 -24.14 -8.68
CA ALA A 429 -13.46 -25.03 -7.59
C ALA A 429 -12.26 -25.77 -6.98
N SER A 430 -11.33 -26.24 -7.82
CA SER A 430 -10.10 -26.90 -7.38
C SER A 430 -9.25 -25.97 -6.51
N GLU A 431 -9.05 -24.72 -6.96
CA GLU A 431 -8.31 -23.70 -6.18
C GLU A 431 -9.04 -23.33 -4.89
N LEU A 432 -10.37 -23.12 -4.98
CA LEU A 432 -11.21 -22.76 -3.83
C LEU A 432 -11.23 -23.85 -2.75
N ALA A 433 -11.08 -25.13 -3.13
CA ALA A 433 -11.03 -26.26 -2.21
C ALA A 433 -9.77 -26.23 -1.30
N THR A 434 -8.71 -25.56 -1.71
CA THR A 434 -7.47 -25.42 -0.91
C THR A 434 -7.64 -24.44 0.25
N PHE A 435 -8.69 -23.61 0.23
CA PHE A 435 -8.97 -22.62 1.27
C PHE A 435 -9.97 -23.14 2.31
N PRO A 436 -9.79 -22.81 3.60
CA PRO A 436 -10.75 -23.20 4.63
C PRO A 436 -12.10 -22.50 4.40
N SER A 437 -13.16 -23.11 4.95
CA SER A 437 -14.45 -22.42 5.06
C SER A 437 -14.37 -21.32 6.11
N LEU A 438 -15.26 -20.34 5.98
CA LEU A 438 -15.44 -19.35 7.03
C LEU A 438 -15.94 -20.02 8.32
N PRO A 439 -15.56 -19.53 9.51
CA PRO A 439 -16.15 -19.99 10.76
C PRO A 439 -17.67 -19.73 10.76
N GLU A 440 -18.44 -20.53 11.51
CA GLU A 440 -19.90 -20.40 11.61
C GLU A 440 -20.31 -19.00 12.10
N SER A 441 -19.58 -18.46 13.07
CA SER A 441 -19.79 -17.10 13.57
C SER A 441 -18.58 -16.23 13.25
N SER A 442 -18.86 -14.97 12.88
CA SER A 442 -17.85 -13.90 12.80
C SER A 442 -18.05 -12.97 13.97
N PHE A 443 -16.94 -12.40 14.50
CA PHE A 443 -17.04 -11.32 15.47
C PHE A 443 -17.75 -10.13 14.83
N VAL A 444 -18.83 -9.67 15.49
CA VAL A 444 -19.58 -8.48 15.07
C VAL A 444 -19.60 -7.50 16.24
N ARG A 445 -18.99 -6.33 16.05
CA ARG A 445 -18.99 -5.26 17.05
C ARG A 445 -20.41 -4.93 17.50
N GLY A 446 -20.66 -4.97 18.81
CA GLY A 446 -21.95 -4.61 19.41
C GLY A 446 -22.97 -5.74 19.50
N LYS A 447 -22.59 -7.00 19.20
CA LYS A 447 -23.45 -8.18 19.42
C LYS A 447 -23.12 -8.98 20.69
N ASN A 448 -22.02 -8.65 21.36
CA ASN A 448 -21.69 -9.27 22.65
C ASN A 448 -21.83 -8.19 23.74
N ASN A 449 -22.86 -8.28 24.52
CA ASN A 449 -22.93 -7.76 25.87
C ASN A 449 -22.49 -8.81 26.84
#